data_6dbfce00494e1ccec445eff0e874f016
#
_entry.id   6dbfce00494e1ccec445eff0e874f016
#
_cell.length_a   1.000
_cell.length_b   1.000
_cell.length_c   1.000
_cell.angle_alpha   90.00
_cell.angle_beta   90.00
_cell.angle_gamma   90.00
#
_symmetry.space_group_name_H-M   'P 1'
#
loop_
_entity.id
_entity.type
_entity.pdbx_description
1 polymer ?
#
loop_
_entity_poly.entity_id
_entity_poly.type
_entity_poly.pdbx_seq_one_letter_code
_entity_poly.pdbx_strand_id
1 'polypeptide(L)'
;MASQSDIKRISSLSMAKYRQKYAQFVVEGRKLVQEVFHSGLEIQHFLVTEEYRNKNETFGNPVVISDRDMKKISHHSTPPGIAVVVKREEPKRPEKIQGANLFIDGVSDPGNLGALLRIADWYGLTEIWLSEDSVDETNPKVIASSMGSFLRVKCIRTHDFPWQNNIPAVGADLKGDSIYSFKTPTVPYFLVMGSESHGLREETRETLTN
;
A
#
# COMPACT_ATOMS: atom_id res chain seq x y z
N MET A 1 20.24 -21.12 -5.52
CA MET A 1 19.47 -20.76 -6.73
C MET A 1 17.99 -20.81 -6.40
N ALA A 2 17.20 -19.87 -6.91
CA ALA A 2 15.74 -19.99 -6.84
C ALA A 2 15.29 -21.15 -7.74
N SER A 3 14.43 -22.03 -7.23
CA SER A 3 13.89 -23.14 -8.00
C SER A 3 12.84 -22.67 -9.01
N GLN A 4 12.53 -23.45 -10.03
CA GLN A 4 11.45 -23.13 -10.97
C GLN A 4 10.07 -23.05 -10.27
N SER A 5 9.88 -23.80 -9.18
CA SER A 5 8.69 -23.70 -8.34
C SER A 5 8.60 -22.36 -7.61
N ASP A 6 9.75 -21.83 -7.13
CA ASP A 6 9.78 -20.50 -6.51
C ASP A 6 9.46 -19.39 -7.53
N ILE A 7 10.05 -19.45 -8.72
CA ILE A 7 9.76 -18.49 -9.78
C ILE A 7 8.26 -18.50 -10.14
N LYS A 8 7.66 -19.68 -10.30
CA LYS A 8 6.22 -19.81 -10.57
C LYS A 8 5.36 -19.22 -9.44
N ARG A 9 5.72 -19.52 -8.18
CA ARG A 9 5.02 -18.96 -7.01
C ARG A 9 5.15 -17.45 -6.96
N ILE A 10 6.37 -16.92 -7.09
CA ILE A 10 6.63 -15.47 -7.06
C ILE A 10 5.90 -14.76 -8.21
N SER A 11 5.94 -15.31 -9.41
CA SER A 11 5.18 -14.77 -10.56
C SER A 11 3.67 -14.68 -10.29
N SER A 12 3.12 -15.64 -9.53
CA SER A 12 1.69 -15.61 -9.17
C SER A 12 1.30 -14.46 -8.24
N LEU A 13 2.27 -13.84 -7.54
CA LEU A 13 2.04 -12.69 -6.64
C LEU A 13 1.55 -11.43 -7.37
N SER A 14 1.55 -11.44 -8.71
CA SER A 14 0.84 -10.44 -9.53
C SER A 14 -0.65 -10.35 -9.18
N MET A 15 -1.25 -11.46 -8.74
CA MET A 15 -2.68 -11.57 -8.42
C MET A 15 -2.91 -11.47 -6.89
N ALA A 16 -3.88 -10.65 -6.48
CA ALA A 16 -4.22 -10.42 -5.06
C ALA A 16 -4.46 -11.72 -4.28
N LYS A 17 -5.21 -12.68 -4.86
CA LYS A 17 -5.51 -13.97 -4.23
C LYS A 17 -4.25 -14.76 -3.80
N TYR A 18 -3.16 -14.63 -4.56
CA TYR A 18 -1.92 -15.33 -4.23
C TYR A 18 -1.05 -14.54 -3.25
N ARG A 19 -1.11 -13.19 -3.28
CA ARG A 19 -0.50 -12.36 -2.23
C ARG A 19 -1.11 -12.66 -0.86
N GLN A 20 -2.44 -12.81 -0.79
CA GLN A 20 -3.14 -13.23 0.43
C GLN A 20 -2.77 -14.67 0.81
N LYS A 21 -2.88 -15.62 -0.15
CA LYS A 21 -2.61 -17.04 0.11
C LYS A 21 -1.22 -17.30 0.66
N TYR A 22 -0.21 -16.63 0.11
CA TYR A 22 1.20 -16.84 0.50
C TYR A 22 1.67 -15.83 1.53
N ALA A 23 0.85 -14.84 1.88
CA ALA A 23 1.22 -13.70 2.71
C ALA A 23 2.53 -13.06 2.24
N GLN A 24 2.64 -12.78 0.92
CA GLN A 24 3.85 -12.26 0.27
C GLN A 24 3.49 -11.27 -0.82
N PHE A 25 4.42 -10.34 -1.07
CA PHE A 25 4.34 -9.43 -2.22
C PHE A 25 5.74 -9.15 -2.77
N VAL A 26 5.80 -8.58 -3.98
CA VAL A 26 7.06 -8.26 -4.67
C VAL A 26 7.30 -6.77 -4.66
N VAL A 27 8.53 -6.36 -4.36
CA VAL A 27 9.01 -4.98 -4.50
C VAL A 27 10.16 -4.97 -5.50
N GLU A 28 10.08 -4.10 -6.49
CA GLU A 28 11.03 -4.00 -7.58
C GLU A 28 11.70 -2.62 -7.66
N GLY A 29 12.90 -2.61 -8.19
CA GLY A 29 13.67 -1.38 -8.41
C GLY A 29 14.59 -1.02 -7.25
N ARG A 30 15.80 -0.54 -7.60
CA ARG A 30 16.90 -0.34 -6.65
C ARG A 30 16.53 0.48 -5.43
N LYS A 31 15.89 1.64 -5.64
CA LYS A 31 15.55 2.54 -4.54
C LYS A 31 14.59 1.90 -3.55
N LEU A 32 13.47 1.33 -4.04
CA LEU A 32 12.49 0.68 -3.17
C LEU A 32 13.06 -0.54 -2.47
N VAL A 33 13.85 -1.36 -3.16
CA VAL A 33 14.52 -2.51 -2.57
C VAL A 33 15.46 -2.08 -1.45
N GLN A 34 16.25 -1.01 -1.63
CA GLN A 34 17.09 -0.45 -0.57
C GLN A 34 16.27 0.03 0.64
N GLU A 35 15.15 0.72 0.42
CA GLU A 35 14.26 1.14 1.50
C GLU A 35 13.67 -0.06 2.26
N VAL A 36 13.30 -1.16 1.57
CA VAL A 36 12.85 -2.40 2.21
C VAL A 36 13.91 -2.96 3.15
N PHE A 37 15.18 -2.97 2.76
CA PHE A 37 16.28 -3.43 3.63
C PHE A 37 16.43 -2.60 4.92
N HIS A 38 16.03 -1.33 4.89
CA HIS A 38 16.07 -0.45 6.07
C HIS A 38 14.75 -0.42 6.86
N SER A 39 13.67 -1.01 6.32
CA SER A 39 12.33 -0.94 6.94
C SER A 39 12.10 -1.93 8.06
N GLY A 40 12.95 -2.94 8.19
CA GLY A 40 12.77 -4.05 9.13
C GLY A 40 11.78 -5.13 8.66
N LEU A 41 11.20 -5.02 7.47
CA LEU A 41 10.32 -6.05 6.91
C LEU A 41 11.09 -7.35 6.62
N GLU A 42 10.43 -8.48 6.81
CA GLU A 42 11.00 -9.80 6.56
C GLU A 42 11.15 -10.06 5.05
N ILE A 43 12.40 -10.08 4.57
CA ILE A 43 12.73 -10.40 3.17
C ILE A 43 12.87 -11.92 3.05
N GLN A 44 12.07 -12.53 2.20
CA GLN A 44 12.09 -13.98 1.96
C GLN A 44 12.93 -14.37 0.75
N HIS A 45 12.97 -13.53 -0.28
CA HIS A 45 13.85 -13.71 -1.43
C HIS A 45 14.41 -12.36 -1.85
N PHE A 46 15.70 -12.34 -2.15
CA PHE A 46 16.35 -11.21 -2.79
C PHE A 46 16.93 -11.69 -4.13
N LEU A 47 16.43 -11.15 -5.22
CA LEU A 47 16.64 -11.61 -6.58
C LEU A 47 17.28 -10.53 -7.43
N VAL A 48 18.30 -10.89 -8.19
CA VAL A 48 18.93 -10.00 -9.18
C VAL A 48 19.20 -10.75 -10.48
N THR A 49 19.30 -10.01 -11.59
CA THR A 49 19.84 -10.57 -12.82
C THR A 49 21.38 -10.47 -12.84
N GLU A 50 22.02 -11.28 -13.67
CA GLU A 50 23.47 -11.20 -13.87
C GLU A 50 23.89 -9.83 -14.41
N GLU A 51 23.12 -9.28 -15.34
CA GLU A 51 23.36 -7.95 -15.90
C GLU A 51 23.30 -6.87 -14.81
N TYR A 52 22.28 -6.93 -13.94
CA TYR A 52 22.17 -5.98 -12.83
C TYR A 52 23.37 -6.08 -11.88
N ARG A 53 23.74 -7.30 -11.48
CA ARG A 53 24.87 -7.57 -10.59
C ARG A 53 26.19 -7.02 -11.13
N ASN A 54 26.42 -7.15 -12.43
CA ASN A 54 27.67 -6.68 -13.07
C ASN A 54 27.74 -5.16 -13.23
N LYS A 55 26.60 -4.48 -13.30
CA LYS A 55 26.52 -3.02 -13.52
C LYS A 55 26.35 -2.21 -12.23
N ASN A 56 26.03 -2.85 -11.11
CA ASN A 56 25.69 -2.15 -9.88
C ASN A 56 26.40 -2.77 -8.68
N GLU A 57 26.77 -1.94 -7.73
CA GLU A 57 27.06 -2.43 -6.39
C GLU A 57 25.83 -3.14 -5.82
N THR A 58 26.00 -4.40 -5.42
CA THR A 58 24.97 -5.18 -4.74
C THR A 58 25.17 -5.08 -3.22
N PHE A 59 24.07 -5.01 -2.51
CA PHE A 59 24.02 -5.08 -1.06
C PHE A 59 23.35 -6.41 -0.66
N GLY A 60 23.64 -6.90 0.54
CA GLY A 60 23.13 -8.20 0.99
C GLY A 60 23.62 -9.40 0.16
N ASN A 61 22.88 -10.49 0.18
CA ASN A 61 23.19 -11.74 -0.51
C ASN A 61 22.11 -12.10 -1.54
N PRO A 62 22.11 -11.50 -2.74
CA PRO A 62 21.11 -11.77 -3.74
C PRO A 62 21.30 -13.15 -4.38
N VAL A 63 20.18 -13.77 -4.71
CA VAL A 63 20.13 -14.93 -5.60
C VAL A 63 20.06 -14.46 -7.03
N VAL A 64 21.02 -14.90 -7.85
CA VAL A 64 21.02 -14.57 -9.28
C VAL A 64 20.03 -15.45 -10.03
N ILE A 65 19.18 -14.82 -10.83
CA ILE A 65 18.21 -15.47 -11.71
C ILE A 65 18.40 -15.02 -13.15
N SER A 66 17.84 -15.77 -14.09
CA SER A 66 17.89 -15.39 -15.52
C SER A 66 17.00 -14.18 -15.81
N ASP A 67 17.34 -13.41 -16.86
CA ASP A 67 16.49 -12.30 -17.35
C ASP A 67 15.08 -12.80 -17.74
N ARG A 68 15.01 -14.02 -18.27
CA ARG A 68 13.74 -14.68 -18.59
C ARG A 68 12.89 -14.90 -17.34
N ASP A 69 13.48 -15.30 -16.22
CA ASP A 69 12.75 -15.52 -14.96
C ASP A 69 12.43 -14.19 -14.28
N MET A 70 13.33 -13.21 -14.33
CA MET A 70 13.04 -11.86 -13.87
C MET A 70 11.84 -11.26 -14.64
N LYS A 71 11.76 -11.47 -15.95
CA LYS A 71 10.62 -11.01 -16.77
C LYS A 71 9.30 -11.68 -16.40
N LYS A 72 9.31 -12.92 -15.88
CA LYS A 72 8.08 -13.59 -15.41
C LYS A 72 7.55 -13.01 -14.11
N ILE A 73 8.44 -12.56 -13.21
CA ILE A 73 8.06 -12.04 -11.89
C ILE A 73 7.83 -10.54 -11.87
N SER A 74 8.44 -9.81 -12.83
CA SER A 74 8.34 -8.36 -12.89
C SER A 74 6.98 -7.87 -13.39
N HIS A 75 6.54 -6.75 -12.82
CA HIS A 75 5.35 -6.02 -13.24
C HIS A 75 5.66 -4.88 -14.21
N HIS A 76 6.94 -4.64 -14.46
CA HIS A 76 7.40 -3.62 -15.41
C HIS A 76 7.55 -4.22 -16.81
N SER A 77 7.22 -3.42 -17.83
CA SER A 77 7.49 -3.78 -19.24
C SER A 77 8.99 -4.00 -19.49
N THR A 78 9.81 -3.19 -18.82
CA THR A 78 11.28 -3.36 -18.76
C THR A 78 11.65 -3.66 -17.32
N PRO A 79 11.95 -4.92 -16.97
CA PRO A 79 12.31 -5.30 -15.61
C PRO A 79 13.54 -4.55 -15.10
N PRO A 80 13.55 -4.05 -13.86
CA PRO A 80 14.69 -3.30 -13.31
C PRO A 80 15.89 -4.19 -12.94
N GLY A 81 15.78 -5.50 -13.10
CA GLY A 81 16.84 -6.46 -12.81
C GLY A 81 17.10 -6.74 -11.33
N ILE A 82 16.31 -6.15 -10.44
CA ILE A 82 16.39 -6.34 -8.99
C ILE A 82 14.99 -6.36 -8.38
N ALA A 83 14.74 -7.33 -7.50
CA ALA A 83 13.48 -7.48 -6.78
C ALA A 83 13.68 -8.17 -5.44
N VAL A 84 12.79 -7.89 -4.49
CA VAL A 84 12.65 -8.64 -3.23
C VAL A 84 11.24 -9.17 -3.10
N VAL A 85 11.12 -10.35 -2.50
CA VAL A 85 9.86 -10.90 -2.03
C VAL A 85 9.79 -10.66 -0.53
N VAL A 86 8.76 -9.95 -0.10
CA VAL A 86 8.58 -9.52 1.27
C VAL A 86 7.39 -10.26 1.87
N LYS A 87 7.49 -10.63 3.13
CA LYS A 87 6.37 -11.16 3.89
C LYS A 87 5.35 -10.06 4.14
N ARG A 88 4.09 -10.34 3.83
CA ARG A 88 2.98 -9.45 4.16
C ARG A 88 2.59 -9.64 5.61
N GLU A 89 2.56 -8.57 6.35
CA GLU A 89 2.03 -8.53 7.69
C GLU A 89 0.69 -7.80 7.66
N GLU A 90 -0.30 -8.33 8.38
CA GLU A 90 -1.56 -7.61 8.57
C GLU A 90 -1.39 -6.66 9.76
N PRO A 91 -1.56 -5.34 9.56
CA PRO A 91 -1.44 -4.38 10.63
C PRO A 91 -2.55 -4.60 11.65
N LYS A 92 -2.18 -4.56 12.92
CA LYS A 92 -3.17 -4.64 14.01
C LYS A 92 -3.93 -3.32 14.11
N ARG A 93 -5.23 -3.42 14.33
CA ARG A 93 -6.07 -2.26 14.64
C ARG A 93 -5.57 -1.60 15.93
N PRO A 94 -5.38 -0.28 15.98
CA PRO A 94 -4.96 0.40 17.19
C PRO A 94 -6.04 0.28 18.30
N GLU A 95 -5.61 0.14 19.53
CA GLU A 95 -6.53 0.09 20.68
C GLU A 95 -7.27 1.40 20.91
N LYS A 96 -6.62 2.52 20.54
CA LYS A 96 -7.19 3.88 20.66
C LYS A 96 -6.92 4.67 19.39
N ILE A 97 -7.97 5.27 18.88
CA ILE A 97 -7.87 6.22 17.76
C ILE A 97 -7.46 7.58 18.32
N GLN A 98 -6.41 8.17 17.75
CA GLN A 98 -5.84 9.44 18.20
C GLN A 98 -5.61 10.36 17.00
N GLY A 99 -5.64 11.67 17.23
CA GLY A 99 -5.31 12.64 16.18
C GLY A 99 -6.25 12.64 14.98
N ALA A 100 -5.74 13.11 13.85
CA ALA A 100 -6.42 13.04 12.57
C ALA A 100 -6.19 11.67 11.93
N ASN A 101 -7.25 11.06 11.42
CA ASN A 101 -7.21 9.77 10.74
C ASN A 101 -7.75 9.91 9.33
N LEU A 102 -7.28 9.09 8.40
CA LEU A 102 -7.76 9.05 7.03
C LEU A 102 -8.46 7.71 6.77
N PHE A 103 -9.71 7.77 6.29
CA PHE A 103 -10.44 6.63 5.81
C PHE A 103 -10.67 6.75 4.30
N ILE A 104 -10.35 5.70 3.57
CA ILE A 104 -10.46 5.63 2.12
C ILE A 104 -11.62 4.69 1.77
N ASP A 105 -12.66 5.27 1.14
CA ASP A 105 -13.91 4.60 0.82
C ASP A 105 -13.96 4.20 -0.66
N GLY A 106 -13.71 2.92 -0.96
CA GLY A 106 -13.90 2.34 -2.28
C GLY A 106 -12.93 2.84 -3.36
N VAL A 107 -11.73 3.27 -3.02
CA VAL A 107 -10.71 3.66 -4.02
C VAL A 107 -10.17 2.45 -4.74
N SER A 108 -10.50 2.29 -6.02
CA SER A 108 -10.14 1.15 -6.86
C SER A 108 -8.87 1.36 -7.70
N ASP A 109 -8.52 2.62 -8.02
CA ASP A 109 -7.30 2.91 -8.78
C ASP A 109 -6.04 2.80 -7.91
N PRO A 110 -5.07 1.96 -8.31
CA PRO A 110 -3.85 1.79 -7.53
C PRO A 110 -2.92 3.01 -7.53
N GLY A 111 -2.99 3.87 -8.54
CA GLY A 111 -2.25 5.13 -8.59
C GLY A 111 -2.76 6.10 -7.53
N ASN A 112 -4.08 6.20 -7.39
CA ASN A 112 -4.73 7.06 -6.40
C ASN A 112 -4.43 6.59 -4.98
N LEU A 113 -4.51 5.28 -4.70
CA LEU A 113 -4.12 4.79 -3.36
C LEU A 113 -2.64 5.09 -3.07
N GLY A 114 -1.74 4.89 -4.04
CA GLY A 114 -0.34 5.23 -3.87
C GLY A 114 -0.10 6.73 -3.60
N ALA A 115 -0.84 7.61 -4.27
CA ALA A 115 -0.79 9.06 -4.01
C ALA A 115 -1.30 9.40 -2.61
N LEU A 116 -2.40 8.77 -2.17
CA LEU A 116 -2.95 8.96 -0.82
C LEU A 116 -1.97 8.48 0.26
N LEU A 117 -1.28 7.36 0.05
CA LEU A 117 -0.20 6.90 0.93
C LEU A 117 0.93 7.94 1.04
N ARG A 118 1.33 8.55 -0.06
CA ARG A 118 2.35 9.62 -0.05
C ARG A 118 1.88 10.87 0.71
N ILE A 119 0.61 11.24 0.55
CA ILE A 119 0.01 12.37 1.29
C ILE A 119 -0.02 12.04 2.77
N ALA A 120 -0.48 10.84 3.14
CA ALA A 120 -0.50 10.39 4.52
C ALA A 120 0.90 10.42 5.17
N ASP A 121 1.90 9.88 4.48
CA ASP A 121 3.30 9.90 4.91
C ASP A 121 3.83 11.34 5.08
N TRP A 122 3.53 12.23 4.13
CA TRP A 122 3.94 13.63 4.18
C TRP A 122 3.38 14.38 5.39
N TYR A 123 2.13 14.08 5.76
CA TYR A 123 1.47 14.67 6.93
C TYR A 123 1.74 13.89 8.23
N GLY A 124 2.61 12.89 8.21
CA GLY A 124 3.01 12.14 9.40
C GLY A 124 1.97 11.16 9.91
N LEU A 125 1.00 10.74 9.08
CA LEU A 125 0.11 9.65 9.42
C LEU A 125 0.88 8.34 9.31
N THR A 126 0.89 7.55 10.38
CA THR A 126 1.53 6.24 10.41
C THR A 126 0.61 5.11 9.98
N GLU A 127 -0.69 5.41 9.87
CA GLU A 127 -1.72 4.48 9.45
C GLU A 127 -2.86 5.18 8.72
N ILE A 128 -3.49 4.47 7.80
CA ILE A 128 -4.73 4.85 7.13
C ILE A 128 -5.71 3.67 7.17
N TRP A 129 -6.99 3.97 7.04
CA TRP A 129 -8.04 2.98 7.04
C TRP A 129 -8.61 2.79 5.64
N LEU A 130 -8.82 1.56 5.24
CA LEU A 130 -9.35 1.21 3.92
C LEU A 130 -10.64 0.42 4.08
N SER A 131 -11.65 0.74 3.27
CA SER A 131 -12.78 -0.16 3.07
C SER A 131 -12.33 -1.45 2.39
N GLU A 132 -13.09 -2.53 2.56
CA GLU A 132 -12.74 -3.87 2.03
C GLU A 132 -12.64 -3.91 0.50
N ASP A 133 -13.43 -3.12 -0.18
CA ASP A 133 -13.49 -3.01 -1.64
C ASP A 133 -12.43 -2.07 -2.24
N SER A 134 -11.66 -1.37 -1.40
CA SER A 134 -10.50 -0.60 -1.87
C SER A 134 -9.42 -1.51 -2.44
N VAL A 135 -8.65 -1.00 -3.41
CA VAL A 135 -7.54 -1.72 -4.02
C VAL A 135 -6.56 -2.23 -2.96
N ASP A 136 -5.97 -3.40 -3.21
CA ASP A 136 -4.98 -4.02 -2.32
C ASP A 136 -3.71 -3.16 -2.23
N GLU A 137 -3.34 -2.75 -1.03
CA GLU A 137 -2.15 -1.92 -0.73
C GLU A 137 -0.83 -2.58 -1.16
N THR A 138 -0.81 -3.91 -1.25
CA THR A 138 0.35 -4.67 -1.76
C THR A 138 0.30 -4.90 -3.29
N ASN A 139 -0.66 -4.28 -3.98
CA ASN A 139 -0.68 -4.27 -5.45
C ASN A 139 0.61 -3.63 -5.98
N PRO A 140 1.30 -4.24 -6.95
CA PRO A 140 2.57 -3.71 -7.48
C PRO A 140 2.50 -2.27 -7.97
N LYS A 141 1.36 -1.86 -8.53
CA LYS A 141 1.16 -0.47 -8.96
C LYS A 141 1.01 0.49 -7.77
N VAL A 142 0.38 0.06 -6.67
CA VAL A 142 0.32 0.85 -5.41
C VAL A 142 1.71 1.01 -4.85
N ILE A 143 2.47 -0.08 -4.74
CA ILE A 143 3.86 -0.05 -4.25
C ILE A 143 4.71 0.92 -5.07
N ALA A 144 4.65 0.83 -6.40
CA ALA A 144 5.40 1.71 -7.29
C ALA A 144 4.98 3.18 -7.15
N SER A 145 3.67 3.47 -7.14
CA SER A 145 3.13 4.84 -7.08
C SER A 145 3.27 5.49 -5.71
N SER A 146 3.36 4.70 -4.63
CA SER A 146 3.58 5.21 -3.28
C SER A 146 5.00 5.70 -3.03
N MET A 147 5.96 5.40 -3.91
CA MET A 147 7.36 5.87 -3.83
C MET A 147 8.02 5.58 -2.47
N GLY A 148 7.72 4.42 -1.87
CA GLY A 148 8.25 4.00 -0.57
C GLY A 148 7.37 4.34 0.64
N SER A 149 6.33 5.16 0.51
CA SER A 149 5.44 5.51 1.62
C SER A 149 4.69 4.30 2.20
N PHE A 150 4.46 3.24 1.38
CA PHE A 150 3.86 1.98 1.86
C PHE A 150 4.66 1.29 2.98
N LEU A 151 5.94 1.63 3.14
CA LEU A 151 6.80 1.10 4.21
C LEU A 151 6.58 1.82 5.55
N ARG A 152 6.04 3.04 5.52
CA ARG A 152 5.88 3.92 6.68
C ARG A 152 4.42 4.09 7.10
N VAL A 153 3.50 3.97 6.15
CA VAL A 153 2.06 4.10 6.38
C VAL A 153 1.39 2.73 6.30
N LYS A 154 0.85 2.27 7.40
CA LYS A 154 0.11 0.99 7.48
C LYS A 154 -1.31 1.16 6.97
N CYS A 155 -1.81 0.17 6.22
CA CYS A 155 -3.18 0.15 5.73
C CYS A 155 -4.03 -0.82 6.55
N ILE A 156 -4.96 -0.31 7.33
CA ILE A 156 -5.87 -1.09 8.17
C ILE A 156 -7.16 -1.31 7.39
N ARG A 157 -7.45 -2.55 6.97
CA ARG A 157 -8.72 -2.90 6.31
C ARG A 157 -9.81 -3.12 7.32
N THR A 158 -11.02 -2.69 6.97
CA THR A 158 -12.18 -2.84 7.84
C THR A 158 -13.49 -2.85 7.08
N HIS A 159 -14.43 -3.69 7.55
CA HIS A 159 -15.83 -3.67 7.13
C HIS A 159 -16.62 -2.59 7.86
N ASP A 160 -16.21 -2.28 9.09
CA ASP A 160 -16.93 -1.35 9.95
C ASP A 160 -16.40 0.08 9.77
N PHE A 161 -17.24 1.04 10.09
CA PHE A 161 -16.84 2.43 10.20
C PHE A 161 -16.17 2.68 11.55
N PRO A 162 -14.85 2.96 11.59
CA PRO A 162 -14.10 3.04 12.86
C PRO A 162 -14.51 4.21 13.76
N TRP A 163 -15.30 5.16 13.25
CA TRP A 163 -15.79 6.35 13.98
C TRP A 163 -17.14 6.16 14.70
N GLN A 164 -17.78 5.00 14.59
CA GLN A 164 -19.10 4.76 15.22
C GLN A 164 -19.13 4.92 16.76
N ASN A 165 -17.97 5.07 17.40
CA ASN A 165 -17.82 5.28 18.83
C ASN A 165 -17.73 6.78 19.22
N ASN A 166 -18.59 7.63 18.65
CA ASN A 166 -18.62 9.08 18.89
C ASN A 166 -17.36 9.85 18.47
N ILE A 167 -16.59 9.33 17.53
CA ILE A 167 -15.47 10.07 16.92
C ILE A 167 -16.03 10.82 15.71
N PRO A 168 -15.81 12.15 15.58
CA PRO A 168 -16.25 12.89 14.41
C PRO A 168 -15.70 12.33 13.10
N ALA A 169 -16.55 12.19 12.09
CA ALA A 169 -16.17 11.81 10.73
C ALA A 169 -16.64 12.87 9.74
N VAL A 170 -15.70 13.38 8.97
CA VAL A 170 -15.89 14.45 7.99
C VAL A 170 -15.67 13.92 6.60
N GLY A 171 -16.68 13.95 5.77
CA GLY A 171 -16.60 13.50 4.39
C GLY A 171 -16.11 14.58 3.44
N ALA A 172 -15.17 14.26 2.56
CA ALA A 172 -14.83 15.10 1.44
C ALA A 172 -15.84 14.88 0.30
N ASP A 173 -16.77 15.81 0.14
CA ASP A 173 -17.87 15.73 -0.83
C ASP A 173 -18.09 17.06 -1.56
N LEU A 174 -18.58 16.97 -2.80
CA LEU A 174 -18.91 18.16 -3.62
C LEU A 174 -20.13 18.93 -3.08
N LYS A 175 -21.00 18.27 -2.31
CA LYS A 175 -22.21 18.86 -1.73
C LYS A 175 -22.02 19.41 -0.32
N GLY A 176 -20.80 19.34 0.20
CA GLY A 176 -20.47 19.80 1.55
C GLY A 176 -20.23 21.30 1.65
N ASP A 177 -19.93 21.74 2.85
CA ASP A 177 -19.50 23.11 3.12
C ASP A 177 -18.11 23.41 2.55
N SER A 178 -17.84 24.69 2.29
CA SER A 178 -16.51 25.07 1.82
C SER A 178 -15.43 24.78 2.85
N ILE A 179 -14.34 24.15 2.43
CA ILE A 179 -13.19 23.87 3.30
C ILE A 179 -12.62 25.14 3.95
N TYR A 180 -12.78 26.31 3.32
CA TYR A 180 -12.30 27.59 3.86
C TYR A 180 -13.14 28.11 5.04
N SER A 181 -14.38 27.65 5.17
CA SER A 181 -15.25 27.98 6.31
C SER A 181 -15.36 26.83 7.32
N PHE A 182 -14.83 25.66 6.97
CA PHE A 182 -14.90 24.47 7.81
C PHE A 182 -14.01 24.60 9.06
N LYS A 183 -14.59 24.31 10.22
CA LYS A 183 -13.84 24.24 11.48
C LYS A 183 -13.45 22.79 11.74
N THR A 184 -12.16 22.52 11.64
CA THR A 184 -11.62 21.19 11.95
C THR A 184 -12.00 20.77 13.36
N PRO A 185 -12.52 19.54 13.56
CA PRO A 185 -12.77 18.99 14.88
C PRO A 185 -11.51 19.00 15.74
N THR A 186 -11.69 19.13 17.05
CA THR A 186 -10.54 19.22 17.96
C THR A 186 -9.75 17.95 18.00
N VAL A 187 -10.16 16.79 17.98
CA VAL A 187 -9.49 15.47 17.89
C VAL A 187 -10.06 14.50 18.93
N PRO A 188 -10.05 13.20 18.66
CA PRO A 188 -9.70 12.56 17.37
C PRO A 188 -10.82 12.75 16.34
N TYR A 189 -10.50 12.65 15.04
CA TYR A 189 -11.49 12.66 13.97
C TYR A 189 -11.03 11.84 12.76
N PHE A 190 -11.98 11.49 11.87
CA PHE A 190 -11.71 10.91 10.57
C PHE A 190 -11.99 11.91 9.45
N LEU A 191 -11.04 12.01 8.52
CA LEU A 191 -11.30 12.54 7.18
C LEU A 191 -11.64 11.34 6.28
N VAL A 192 -12.80 11.37 5.64
CA VAL A 192 -13.31 10.29 4.81
C VAL A 192 -13.25 10.72 3.35
N MET A 193 -12.54 9.97 2.53
CA MET A 193 -12.36 10.24 1.11
C MET A 193 -12.92 9.09 0.27
N GLY A 194 -13.83 9.40 -0.62
CA GLY A 194 -14.43 8.44 -1.54
C GLY A 194 -13.61 8.20 -2.80
N SER A 195 -14.15 7.36 -3.68
CA SER A 195 -13.56 7.07 -4.98
C SER A 195 -13.68 8.28 -5.93
N GLU A 196 -12.78 8.36 -6.91
CA GLU A 196 -12.76 9.43 -7.90
C GLU A 196 -14.06 9.46 -8.76
N SER A 197 -14.60 8.30 -9.10
CA SER A 197 -15.74 8.18 -10.01
C SER A 197 -17.10 8.30 -9.32
N HIS A 198 -17.22 7.84 -8.07
CA HIS A 198 -18.52 7.74 -7.37
C HIS A 198 -18.58 8.59 -6.09
N GLY A 199 -17.44 9.14 -5.66
CA GLY A 199 -17.36 9.83 -4.37
C GLY A 199 -17.52 8.86 -3.21
N LEU A 200 -18.12 9.33 -2.12
CA LEU A 200 -18.46 8.52 -0.94
C LEU A 200 -19.68 7.66 -1.22
N ARG A 201 -19.68 6.41 -0.75
CA ARG A 201 -20.84 5.53 -0.80
C ARG A 201 -21.97 6.06 0.10
N GLU A 202 -23.23 5.76 -0.25
CA GLU A 202 -24.39 6.21 0.52
C GLU A 202 -24.34 5.74 1.96
N GLU A 203 -24.02 4.46 2.17
CA GLU A 203 -23.85 3.89 3.52
C GLU A 203 -22.78 4.60 4.35
N THR A 204 -21.71 5.09 3.71
CA THR A 204 -20.67 5.89 4.35
C THR A 204 -21.19 7.26 4.71
N ARG A 205 -21.91 7.93 3.79
CA ARG A 205 -22.49 9.27 4.00
C ARG A 205 -23.44 9.33 5.19
N GLU A 206 -24.28 8.30 5.35
CA GLU A 206 -25.25 8.21 6.45
C GLU A 206 -24.59 8.14 7.84
N THR A 207 -23.31 7.76 7.89
CA THR A 207 -22.57 7.65 9.15
C THR A 207 -21.70 8.88 9.47
N LEU A 208 -21.58 9.83 8.54
CA LEU A 208 -20.79 11.03 8.78
C LEU A 208 -21.43 11.95 9.80
N THR A 209 -20.59 12.69 10.51
CA THR A 209 -21.04 13.73 11.44
C THR A 209 -21.12 15.10 10.78
N ASN A 210 -20.43 15.30 9.67
CA ASN A 210 -20.47 16.48 8.80
C ASN A 210 -20.07 16.11 7.36
#